data_b445e2065d3b8a3754c9f0d6c23b75f6
#
_entry.id   b445e2065d3b8a3754c9f0d6c23b75f6
#
_cell.length_a   1.000
_cell.length_b   1.000
_cell.length_c   1.000
_cell.angle_alpha   90.00
_cell.angle_beta   90.00
_cell.angle_gamma   90.00
#
_symmetry.space_group_name_H-M   'P 1'
#
loop_
_entity.id
_entity.type
_entity.pdbx_description
1 polymer ?
#
loop_
_entity_poly.entity_id
_entity_poly.type
_entity_poly.pdbx_seq_one_letter_code
_entity_poly.pdbx_strand_id
1 'polypeptide(L)'
;MNQLSDRLNRLSPSATLAMSQKSNELKAQGVDVINLSVGEPDFNTPDHIKEAAKKAVDDNFSRYSPVPGYPVLRNAIVAKLKNENGLDYTAAQISCANGAKQSVCNTIMALVNNGDEVIVPAPYWVSYPEMVKLADGTPVIITAGIDQDFKITPAQLEVAITPKTKALILCSPSNPTGSVYTKEELAGLAAVLAKHPQVYVIADEIYEHITYSGKHESIAQFPEIHDNVIIVNGVSKAYAMTGWRIGFIAGPEWIVKAVNKLQGQYTSGPCSVSQKAAEAAYTGTQTPVEEMRQAFQRRRDLIVKLAKEIPGFEVNNPQGAFYLFPKCDSFFGKSAGDRNINNADDLAMYLLEVGHVACVGGTSFGSPECIRMSYATSDENIIEAMRRIKEALALLK
;
A
#
# COMPACT_ATOMS: atom_id res chain seq x y z
N MET A 1 24.44 24.53 -15.49
CA MET A 1 23.40 23.48 -15.46
C MET A 1 23.13 23.18 -14.00
N ASN A 2 21.84 23.12 -13.61
CA ASN A 2 21.49 22.71 -12.25
C ASN A 2 21.75 21.19 -12.12
N GLN A 3 22.71 20.79 -11.30
CA GLN A 3 23.01 19.39 -11.04
C GLN A 3 22.31 18.96 -9.75
N LEU A 4 21.40 17.98 -9.86
CA LEU A 4 20.82 17.27 -8.72
C LEU A 4 21.80 16.19 -8.25
N SER A 5 21.60 15.70 -7.01
CA SER A 5 22.34 14.53 -6.53
C SER A 5 22.00 13.30 -7.37
N ASP A 6 22.99 12.40 -7.55
CA ASP A 6 22.79 11.14 -8.32
C ASP A 6 21.65 10.30 -7.74
N ARG A 7 21.45 10.38 -6.43
CA ARG A 7 20.33 9.73 -5.73
C ARG A 7 18.98 10.17 -6.25
N LEU A 8 18.77 11.48 -6.48
CA LEU A 8 17.51 12.01 -7.02
C LEU A 8 17.35 11.72 -8.51
N ASN A 9 18.46 11.67 -9.26
CA ASN A 9 18.41 11.36 -10.69
C ASN A 9 17.98 9.91 -10.97
N ARG A 10 18.13 9.00 -9.99
CA ARG A 10 17.71 7.60 -10.10
C ARG A 10 16.24 7.37 -9.79
N LEU A 11 15.57 8.35 -9.18
CA LEU A 11 14.16 8.20 -8.75
C LEU A 11 13.20 8.58 -9.86
N SER A 12 12.13 7.78 -9.99
CA SER A 12 11.01 8.06 -10.88
C SER A 12 9.90 8.84 -10.16
N PRO A 13 9.22 9.79 -10.84
CA PRO A 13 8.02 10.42 -10.29
C PRO A 13 6.90 9.41 -10.00
N SER A 14 6.05 9.73 -9.03
CA SER A 14 4.90 8.86 -8.70
C SER A 14 3.82 8.95 -9.78
N ALA A 15 3.57 7.86 -10.51
CA ALA A 15 2.53 7.79 -11.54
C ALA A 15 1.12 8.04 -10.97
N THR A 16 0.85 7.59 -9.74
CA THR A 16 -0.44 7.84 -9.06
C THR A 16 -0.68 9.32 -8.83
N LEU A 17 0.36 10.06 -8.38
CA LEU A 17 0.24 11.52 -8.19
C LEU A 17 0.10 12.26 -9.51
N ALA A 18 0.84 11.85 -10.54
CA ALA A 18 0.75 12.44 -11.87
C ALA A 18 -0.65 12.27 -12.48
N MET A 19 -1.25 11.07 -12.37
CA MET A 19 -2.62 10.82 -12.86
C MET A 19 -3.65 11.64 -12.06
N SER A 20 -3.50 11.72 -10.74
CA SER A 20 -4.38 12.54 -9.90
C SER A 20 -4.30 14.02 -10.26
N GLN A 21 -3.11 14.54 -10.55
CA GLN A 21 -2.92 15.92 -10.99
C GLN A 21 -3.63 16.17 -12.32
N LYS A 22 -3.44 15.31 -13.33
CA LYS A 22 -4.12 15.43 -14.64
C LYS A 22 -5.65 15.39 -14.49
N SER A 23 -6.16 14.49 -13.64
CA SER A 23 -7.59 14.43 -13.31
C SER A 23 -8.11 15.76 -12.74
N ASN A 24 -7.35 16.38 -11.83
CA ASN A 24 -7.71 17.65 -11.22
C ASN A 24 -7.64 18.82 -12.23
N GLU A 25 -6.67 18.80 -13.15
CA GLU A 25 -6.56 19.79 -14.23
C GLU A 25 -7.78 19.74 -15.16
N LEU A 26 -8.26 18.55 -15.54
CA LEU A 26 -9.48 18.40 -16.34
C LEU A 26 -10.74 18.84 -15.58
N LYS A 27 -10.84 18.51 -14.29
CA LYS A 27 -11.94 18.98 -13.43
C LYS A 27 -11.99 20.52 -13.35
N ALA A 28 -10.82 21.16 -13.24
CA ALA A 28 -10.72 22.62 -13.22
C ALA A 28 -11.17 23.26 -14.54
N GLN A 29 -11.13 22.52 -15.66
CA GLN A 29 -11.65 22.93 -16.97
C GLN A 29 -13.15 22.61 -17.14
N GLY A 30 -13.82 22.09 -16.10
CA GLY A 30 -15.25 21.77 -16.13
C GLY A 30 -15.58 20.37 -16.65
N VAL A 31 -14.59 19.50 -16.86
CA VAL A 31 -14.82 18.12 -17.28
C VAL A 31 -15.24 17.28 -16.07
N ASP A 32 -16.34 16.54 -16.20
CA ASP A 32 -16.82 15.62 -15.17
C ASP A 32 -15.98 14.32 -15.16
N VAL A 33 -14.87 14.34 -14.42
CA VAL A 33 -13.95 13.20 -14.28
C VAL A 33 -14.25 12.41 -13.01
N ILE A 34 -14.49 11.10 -13.16
CA ILE A 34 -14.53 10.16 -12.03
C ILE A 34 -13.13 9.65 -11.76
N ASN A 35 -12.63 9.88 -10.54
CA ASN A 35 -11.25 9.58 -10.19
C ASN A 35 -11.13 8.24 -9.43
N LEU A 36 -10.71 7.18 -10.11
CA LEU A 36 -10.37 5.87 -9.54
C LEU A 36 -8.85 5.66 -9.36
N SER A 37 -8.03 6.72 -9.53
CA SER A 37 -6.57 6.62 -9.41
C SER A 37 -6.05 6.74 -7.97
N VAL A 38 -6.85 7.33 -7.07
CA VAL A 38 -6.42 7.68 -5.70
C VAL A 38 -6.61 6.51 -4.74
N GLY A 39 -5.58 6.25 -3.94
CA GLY A 39 -5.60 5.20 -2.93
C GLY A 39 -5.97 5.72 -1.53
N GLU A 40 -7.13 6.35 -1.38
CA GLU A 40 -7.67 6.87 -0.13
C GLU A 40 -9.09 6.37 0.14
N PRO A 41 -9.43 6.02 1.40
CA PRO A 41 -10.83 5.84 1.79
C PRO A 41 -11.63 7.13 1.54
N ASP A 42 -12.85 7.00 1.03
CA ASP A 42 -13.78 8.12 0.81
C ASP A 42 -14.64 8.43 2.04
N PHE A 43 -14.35 7.77 3.16
CA PHE A 43 -15.00 7.99 4.43
C PHE A 43 -14.32 9.09 5.24
N ASN A 44 -15.08 9.70 6.14
CA ASN A 44 -14.51 10.60 7.15
C ASN A 44 -13.86 9.80 8.28
N THR A 45 -12.81 10.37 8.87
CA THR A 45 -12.27 9.88 10.15
C THR A 45 -13.39 9.78 11.19
N PRO A 46 -13.54 8.66 11.93
CA PRO A 46 -14.57 8.48 12.94
C PRO A 46 -14.59 9.58 14.02
N ASP A 47 -15.77 9.95 14.49
CA ASP A 47 -15.97 11.11 15.37
C ASP A 47 -15.19 11.00 16.68
N HIS A 48 -15.16 9.83 17.33
CA HIS A 48 -14.40 9.64 18.58
C HIS A 48 -12.89 9.94 18.41
N ILE A 49 -12.34 9.69 17.22
CA ILE A 49 -10.94 9.98 16.88
C ILE A 49 -10.74 11.50 16.71
N LYS A 50 -11.68 12.15 16.00
CA LYS A 50 -11.66 13.60 15.81
C LYS A 50 -11.79 14.34 17.15
N GLU A 51 -12.65 13.88 18.04
CA GLU A 51 -12.83 14.47 19.37
C GLU A 51 -11.55 14.33 20.22
N ALA A 52 -10.87 13.16 20.14
CA ALA A 52 -9.57 12.98 20.81
C ALA A 52 -8.50 13.96 20.28
N ALA A 53 -8.50 14.26 18.99
CA ALA A 53 -7.60 15.25 18.41
C ALA A 53 -7.92 16.68 18.87
N LYS A 54 -9.19 17.07 18.89
CA LYS A 54 -9.63 18.38 19.42
C LYS A 54 -9.20 18.55 20.86
N LYS A 55 -9.47 17.53 21.68
CA LYS A 55 -9.02 17.52 23.08
C LYS A 55 -7.51 17.63 23.20
N ALA A 56 -6.73 16.98 22.35
CA ALA A 56 -5.27 17.10 22.36
C ALA A 56 -4.79 18.52 22.04
N VAL A 57 -5.50 19.25 21.17
CA VAL A 57 -5.22 20.68 20.91
C VAL A 57 -5.51 21.50 22.16
N ASP A 58 -6.67 21.31 22.79
CA ASP A 58 -7.07 22.03 24.01
C ASP A 58 -6.14 21.72 25.19
N ASP A 59 -5.66 20.48 25.30
CA ASP A 59 -4.69 20.04 26.33
C ASP A 59 -3.24 20.46 26.01
N ASN A 60 -3.01 21.24 24.95
CA ASN A 60 -1.69 21.76 24.56
C ASN A 60 -0.65 20.68 24.22
N PHE A 61 -1.03 19.62 23.49
CA PHE A 61 -0.09 18.67 22.89
C PHE A 61 0.64 19.31 21.69
N SER A 62 1.40 20.38 21.94
CA SER A 62 2.07 21.22 20.95
C SER A 62 3.61 21.19 21.05
N ARG A 63 4.17 20.35 21.94
CA ARG A 63 5.61 20.20 22.14
C ARG A 63 6.15 18.98 21.44
N TYR A 64 7.47 18.91 21.26
CA TYR A 64 8.13 17.72 20.73
C TYR A 64 7.76 16.46 21.51
N SER A 65 7.36 15.43 20.78
CA SER A 65 7.17 14.09 21.34
C SER A 65 8.49 13.30 21.31
N PRO A 66 8.62 12.20 22.09
CA PRO A 66 9.69 11.26 21.90
C PRO A 66 9.75 10.76 20.44
N VAL A 67 10.96 10.54 19.90
CA VAL A 67 11.16 10.11 18.51
C VAL A 67 10.31 8.87 18.14
N PRO A 68 10.27 7.79 18.97
CA PRO A 68 9.44 6.61 18.66
C PRO A 68 7.94 6.81 18.92
N GLY A 69 7.51 8.00 19.28
CA GLY A 69 6.14 8.28 19.68
C GLY A 69 5.88 8.17 21.17
N TYR A 70 4.71 8.66 21.60
CA TYR A 70 4.32 8.62 23.01
C TYR A 70 4.21 7.18 23.54
N PRO A 71 4.64 6.91 24.80
CA PRO A 71 4.52 5.57 25.40
C PRO A 71 3.08 5.04 25.37
N VAL A 72 2.07 5.88 25.59
CA VAL A 72 0.65 5.49 25.58
C VAL A 72 0.22 4.96 24.19
N LEU A 73 0.63 5.62 23.11
CA LEU A 73 0.36 5.14 21.74
C LEU A 73 1.07 3.82 21.46
N ARG A 74 2.36 3.70 21.83
CA ARG A 74 3.12 2.46 21.62
C ARG A 74 2.50 1.29 22.38
N ASN A 75 2.04 1.51 23.61
CA ASN A 75 1.33 0.51 24.40
C ASN A 75 -0.03 0.14 23.78
N ALA A 76 -0.77 1.10 23.22
CA ALA A 76 -2.01 0.82 22.47
C ALA A 76 -1.74 -0.06 21.24
N ILE A 77 -0.65 0.20 20.50
CA ILE A 77 -0.21 -0.64 19.37
C ILE A 77 0.17 -2.05 19.84
N VAL A 78 0.91 -2.19 20.95
CA VAL A 78 1.24 -3.50 21.55
C VAL A 78 -0.03 -4.27 21.89
N ALA A 79 -1.00 -3.62 22.55
CA ALA A 79 -2.28 -4.26 22.89
C ALA A 79 -3.06 -4.69 21.63
N LYS A 80 -3.08 -3.85 20.59
CA LYS A 80 -3.68 -4.18 19.27
C LYS A 80 -3.03 -5.41 18.65
N LEU A 81 -1.70 -5.45 18.56
CA LEU A 81 -0.97 -6.58 17.97
C LEU A 81 -1.23 -7.88 18.75
N LYS A 82 -1.31 -7.81 20.08
CA LYS A 82 -1.64 -8.97 20.91
C LYS A 82 -3.08 -9.44 20.68
N ASN A 83 -4.04 -8.53 20.76
CA ASN A 83 -5.46 -8.88 20.78
C ASN A 83 -6.00 -9.27 19.39
N GLU A 84 -5.56 -8.57 18.35
CA GLU A 84 -6.06 -8.77 17.00
C GLU A 84 -5.21 -9.76 16.19
N ASN A 85 -3.87 -9.70 16.31
CA ASN A 85 -2.96 -10.52 15.52
C ASN A 85 -2.39 -11.72 16.30
N GLY A 86 -2.51 -11.74 17.63
CA GLY A 86 -1.92 -12.79 18.48
C GLY A 86 -0.39 -12.70 18.59
N LEU A 87 0.18 -11.53 18.33
CA LEU A 87 1.61 -11.28 18.30
C LEU A 87 2.07 -10.58 19.58
N ASP A 88 3.14 -11.07 20.17
CA ASP A 88 3.71 -10.52 21.40
C ASP A 88 4.89 -9.59 21.08
N TYR A 89 4.68 -8.30 21.38
CA TYR A 89 5.70 -7.25 21.28
C TYR A 89 5.75 -6.44 22.58
N THR A 90 6.85 -5.74 22.78
CA THR A 90 7.01 -4.74 23.84
C THR A 90 6.99 -3.33 23.24
N ALA A 91 6.73 -2.30 24.06
CA ALA A 91 6.82 -0.91 23.60
C ALA A 91 8.20 -0.51 23.07
N ALA A 92 9.28 -1.20 23.49
CA ALA A 92 10.64 -0.98 22.97
C ALA A 92 10.80 -1.46 21.52
N GLN A 93 9.92 -2.37 21.07
CA GLN A 93 9.88 -2.93 19.74
C GLN A 93 8.94 -2.15 18.79
N ILE A 94 8.39 -1.01 19.23
CA ILE A 94 7.49 -0.17 18.43
C ILE A 94 8.14 1.19 18.16
N SER A 95 8.08 1.64 16.91
CA SER A 95 8.42 3.03 16.54
C SER A 95 7.34 3.61 15.63
N CYS A 96 6.78 4.76 16.02
CA CYS A 96 5.80 5.49 15.22
C CYS A 96 6.49 6.49 14.29
N ALA A 97 5.91 6.69 13.09
CA ALA A 97 6.46 7.54 12.04
C ALA A 97 5.35 8.35 11.34
N ASN A 98 5.72 9.25 10.44
CA ASN A 98 4.78 10.07 9.65
C ASN A 98 4.12 9.24 8.54
N GLY A 99 3.27 8.28 8.96
CA GLY A 99 2.59 7.30 8.12
C GLY A 99 3.46 6.09 7.80
N ALA A 100 2.81 4.99 7.40
CA ALA A 100 3.48 3.73 7.02
C ALA A 100 4.54 3.93 5.92
N LYS A 101 4.35 4.91 5.02
CA LYS A 101 5.34 5.25 3.99
C LYS A 101 6.70 5.59 4.61
N GLN A 102 6.75 6.42 5.65
CA GLN A 102 8.01 6.72 6.33
C GLN A 102 8.53 5.51 7.09
N SER A 103 7.66 4.69 7.67
CA SER A 103 8.05 3.46 8.35
C SER A 103 8.78 2.49 7.42
N VAL A 104 8.24 2.23 6.21
CA VAL A 104 8.92 1.40 5.18
C VAL A 104 10.25 2.04 4.78
N CYS A 105 10.26 3.33 4.46
CA CYS A 105 11.47 4.02 3.99
C CYS A 105 12.58 3.99 5.07
N ASN A 106 12.24 4.31 6.31
CA ASN A 106 13.19 4.29 7.42
C ASN A 106 13.77 2.89 7.67
N THR A 107 12.94 1.85 7.54
CA THR A 107 13.38 0.46 7.71
C THR A 107 14.35 0.05 6.61
N ILE A 108 14.04 0.36 5.35
CA ILE A 108 14.94 0.12 4.22
C ILE A 108 16.25 0.86 4.42
N MET A 109 16.23 2.17 4.73
CA MET A 109 17.42 2.98 4.95
C MET A 109 18.26 2.54 6.16
N ALA A 110 17.64 1.89 7.16
CA ALA A 110 18.35 1.37 8.33
C ALA A 110 19.05 0.02 8.06
N LEU A 111 18.58 -0.74 7.07
CA LEU A 111 19.05 -2.11 6.80
C LEU A 111 19.91 -2.23 5.54
N VAL A 112 19.64 -1.42 4.50
CA VAL A 112 20.18 -1.61 3.14
C VAL A 112 21.39 -0.73 2.92
N ASN A 113 22.45 -1.32 2.40
CA ASN A 113 23.66 -0.63 1.93
C ASN A 113 23.76 -0.67 0.40
N ASN A 114 24.70 0.11 -0.13
CA ASN A 114 25.09 -0.02 -1.53
C ASN A 114 25.57 -1.44 -1.84
N GLY A 115 24.99 -2.06 -2.87
CA GLY A 115 25.25 -3.42 -3.30
C GLY A 115 24.35 -4.49 -2.68
N ASP A 116 23.54 -4.14 -1.67
CA ASP A 116 22.50 -5.03 -1.15
C ASP A 116 21.31 -5.14 -2.11
N GLU A 117 20.70 -6.30 -2.15
CA GLU A 117 19.50 -6.59 -2.95
C GLU A 117 18.26 -6.63 -2.05
N VAL A 118 17.16 -6.06 -2.54
CA VAL A 118 15.84 -6.14 -1.88
C VAL A 118 14.84 -6.75 -2.84
N ILE A 119 14.29 -7.90 -2.46
CA ILE A 119 13.26 -8.57 -3.25
C ILE A 119 11.95 -7.79 -3.13
N VAL A 120 11.36 -7.46 -4.28
CA VAL A 120 10.09 -6.74 -4.40
C VAL A 120 9.18 -7.52 -5.33
N PRO A 121 8.23 -8.32 -4.79
CA PRO A 121 7.23 -9.00 -5.60
C PRO A 121 6.38 -8.02 -6.41
N ALA A 122 6.29 -8.23 -7.73
CA ALA A 122 5.43 -7.48 -8.62
C ALA A 122 4.15 -8.29 -8.90
N PRO A 123 2.99 -7.63 -8.96
CA PRO A 123 2.76 -6.18 -8.85
C PRO A 123 3.00 -5.62 -7.43
N TYR A 124 3.62 -4.44 -7.35
CA TYR A 124 4.02 -3.81 -6.10
C TYR A 124 3.48 -2.37 -5.99
N TRP A 125 3.42 -1.82 -4.79
CA TRP A 125 3.21 -0.39 -4.64
C TRP A 125 4.39 0.41 -5.20
N VAL A 126 4.07 1.37 -6.07
CA VAL A 126 5.03 2.15 -6.88
C VAL A 126 6.22 2.74 -6.10
N SER A 127 6.08 2.93 -4.80
CA SER A 127 7.14 3.54 -3.99
C SER A 127 8.18 2.54 -3.47
N TYR A 128 7.94 1.23 -3.48
CA TYR A 128 8.92 0.27 -2.93
C TYR A 128 10.24 0.25 -3.69
N PRO A 129 10.29 0.09 -5.03
CA PRO A 129 11.56 0.13 -5.75
C PRO A 129 12.28 1.46 -5.59
N GLU A 130 11.53 2.56 -5.54
CA GLU A 130 12.10 3.90 -5.40
C GLU A 130 12.75 4.11 -4.01
N MET A 131 12.15 3.57 -2.95
CA MET A 131 12.73 3.58 -1.59
C MET A 131 14.00 2.73 -1.51
N VAL A 132 14.04 1.58 -2.22
CA VAL A 132 15.24 0.76 -2.31
C VAL A 132 16.36 1.52 -3.01
N LYS A 133 16.08 2.17 -4.15
CA LYS A 133 17.04 3.02 -4.87
C LYS A 133 17.50 4.22 -4.02
N LEU A 134 16.59 4.80 -3.21
CA LEU A 134 16.90 5.90 -2.29
C LEU A 134 17.94 5.49 -1.24
N ALA A 135 17.91 4.22 -0.81
CA ALA A 135 18.87 3.63 0.13
C ALA A 135 20.12 3.06 -0.57
N ASP A 136 20.35 3.35 -1.85
CA ASP A 136 21.44 2.85 -2.67
C ASP A 136 21.42 1.31 -2.88
N GLY A 137 20.30 0.63 -2.57
CA GLY A 137 20.09 -0.79 -2.82
C GLY A 137 19.59 -1.08 -4.24
N THR A 138 19.59 -2.36 -4.60
CA THR A 138 19.09 -2.86 -5.89
C THR A 138 17.78 -3.60 -5.70
N PRO A 139 16.65 -3.14 -6.29
CA PRO A 139 15.40 -3.90 -6.25
C PRO A 139 15.49 -5.12 -7.18
N VAL A 140 15.20 -6.30 -6.63
CA VAL A 140 15.10 -7.58 -7.36
C VAL A 140 13.62 -7.92 -7.52
N ILE A 141 13.12 -7.90 -8.75
CA ILE A 141 11.70 -8.05 -9.03
C ILE A 141 11.36 -9.52 -9.30
N ILE A 142 10.37 -10.04 -8.58
CA ILE A 142 9.74 -11.33 -8.87
C ILE A 142 8.34 -11.06 -9.42
N THR A 143 8.09 -11.36 -10.68
CA THR A 143 6.78 -11.14 -11.29
C THR A 143 5.84 -12.31 -10.98
N ALA A 144 4.61 -12.00 -10.54
CA ALA A 144 3.51 -12.93 -10.39
C ALA A 144 2.31 -12.44 -11.21
N GLY A 145 1.79 -13.25 -12.09
CA GLY A 145 0.67 -12.93 -12.98
C GLY A 145 -0.70 -13.13 -12.32
N ILE A 146 -1.74 -12.81 -13.09
CA ILE A 146 -3.13 -12.99 -12.63
C ILE A 146 -3.49 -14.47 -12.42
N ASP A 147 -2.86 -15.37 -13.14
CA ASP A 147 -2.97 -16.84 -13.01
C ASP A 147 -2.50 -17.35 -11.64
N GLN A 148 -1.62 -16.61 -10.96
CA GLN A 148 -1.14 -16.87 -9.60
C GLN A 148 -1.85 -15.95 -8.57
N ASP A 149 -2.95 -15.29 -8.93
CA ASP A 149 -3.58 -14.24 -8.12
C ASP A 149 -2.55 -13.17 -7.66
N PHE A 150 -1.57 -12.89 -8.53
CA PHE A 150 -0.49 -11.92 -8.29
C PHE A 150 0.35 -12.18 -7.03
N LYS A 151 0.44 -13.43 -6.57
CA LYS A 151 1.20 -13.84 -5.39
C LYS A 151 2.42 -14.68 -5.79
N ILE A 152 3.57 -14.38 -5.22
CA ILE A 152 4.77 -15.19 -5.46
C ILE A 152 4.67 -16.53 -4.74
N THR A 153 5.31 -17.55 -5.30
CA THR A 153 5.42 -18.88 -4.72
C THR A 153 6.73 -19.03 -3.91
N PRO A 154 6.79 -20.00 -2.98
CA PRO A 154 8.03 -20.34 -2.29
C PRO A 154 9.20 -20.67 -3.24
N ALA A 155 8.91 -21.35 -4.35
CA ALA A 155 9.94 -21.69 -5.35
C ALA A 155 10.51 -20.44 -6.05
N GLN A 156 9.68 -19.47 -6.39
CA GLN A 156 10.12 -18.20 -6.96
C GLN A 156 10.97 -17.41 -5.96
N LEU A 157 10.59 -17.41 -4.68
CA LEU A 157 11.35 -16.74 -3.63
C LEU A 157 12.73 -17.41 -3.44
N GLU A 158 12.79 -18.74 -3.35
CA GLU A 158 14.04 -19.49 -3.19
C GLU A 158 15.04 -19.17 -4.31
N VAL A 159 14.56 -19.10 -5.57
CA VAL A 159 15.41 -18.80 -6.74
C VAL A 159 15.92 -17.34 -6.73
N ALA A 160 15.15 -16.42 -6.19
CA ALA A 160 15.51 -15.00 -6.20
C ALA A 160 16.48 -14.60 -5.07
N ILE A 161 16.60 -15.43 -4.01
CA ILE A 161 17.51 -15.14 -2.90
C ILE A 161 18.96 -15.40 -3.33
N THR A 162 19.81 -14.40 -3.10
CA THR A 162 21.26 -14.46 -3.32
C THR A 162 22.01 -14.14 -2.02
N PRO A 163 23.33 -14.32 -1.96
CA PRO A 163 24.13 -13.86 -0.81
C PRO A 163 24.06 -12.33 -0.56
N LYS A 164 23.60 -11.55 -1.54
CA LYS A 164 23.39 -10.10 -1.44
C LYS A 164 21.99 -9.72 -0.97
N THR A 165 21.07 -10.66 -0.94
CA THR A 165 19.68 -10.40 -0.56
C THR A 165 19.62 -9.99 0.91
N LYS A 166 19.20 -8.75 1.15
CA LYS A 166 19.08 -8.14 2.48
C LYS A 166 17.67 -8.18 3.01
N ALA A 167 16.67 -7.96 2.15
CA ALA A 167 15.28 -7.91 2.57
C ALA A 167 14.32 -8.37 1.48
N LEU A 168 13.14 -8.81 1.92
CA LEU A 168 11.92 -9.00 1.13
C LEU A 168 10.90 -7.95 1.59
N ILE A 169 10.27 -7.23 0.66
CA ILE A 169 9.10 -6.39 0.96
C ILE A 169 7.85 -7.17 0.59
N LEU A 170 7.01 -7.49 1.57
CA LEU A 170 5.77 -8.24 1.38
C LEU A 170 4.58 -7.37 1.76
N CYS A 171 3.62 -7.18 0.84
CA CYS A 171 2.41 -6.39 1.07
C CYS A 171 1.18 -7.30 1.00
N SER A 172 0.49 -7.47 2.13
CA SER A 172 -0.75 -8.25 2.21
C SER A 172 -1.68 -7.66 3.27
N PRO A 173 -2.92 -7.29 2.88
CA PRO A 173 -3.51 -7.21 1.53
C PRO A 173 -2.76 -6.26 0.61
N SER A 174 -2.71 -6.58 -0.69
CA SER A 174 -1.82 -5.92 -1.66
C SER A 174 -2.41 -4.64 -2.27
N ASN A 175 -1.58 -3.66 -2.46
CA ASN A 175 -1.73 -2.58 -3.43
C ASN A 175 -0.68 -2.81 -4.53
N PRO A 176 -1.10 -3.10 -5.80
CA PRO A 176 -2.35 -2.69 -6.45
C PRO A 176 -3.44 -3.76 -6.60
N THR A 177 -3.22 -5.02 -6.23
CA THR A 177 -4.01 -6.17 -6.72
C THR A 177 -5.21 -6.53 -5.86
N GLY A 178 -5.21 -6.12 -4.58
CA GLY A 178 -6.18 -6.57 -3.60
C GLY A 178 -6.03 -8.05 -3.20
N SER A 179 -4.99 -8.72 -3.66
CA SER A 179 -4.69 -10.11 -3.32
C SER A 179 -4.26 -10.23 -1.86
N VAL A 180 -4.58 -11.35 -1.23
CA VAL A 180 -4.27 -11.64 0.17
C VAL A 180 -3.60 -13.01 0.24
N TYR A 181 -2.47 -13.08 0.92
CA TYR A 181 -1.82 -14.36 1.19
C TYR A 181 -2.57 -15.11 2.27
N THR A 182 -2.82 -16.40 2.05
CA THR A 182 -3.36 -17.29 3.07
C THR A 182 -2.27 -17.69 4.07
N LYS A 183 -2.68 -18.28 5.19
CA LYS A 183 -1.75 -18.80 6.20
C LYS A 183 -0.80 -19.85 5.61
N GLU A 184 -1.31 -20.73 4.77
CA GLU A 184 -0.56 -21.80 4.11
C GLU A 184 0.47 -21.23 3.12
N GLU A 185 0.09 -20.22 2.34
CA GLU A 185 1.00 -19.53 1.42
C GLU A 185 2.12 -18.82 2.19
N LEU A 186 1.77 -18.11 3.27
CA LEU A 186 2.75 -17.46 4.14
C LEU A 186 3.68 -18.48 4.83
N ALA A 187 3.15 -19.63 5.28
CA ALA A 187 3.97 -20.70 5.85
C ALA A 187 4.99 -21.23 4.84
N GLY A 188 4.60 -21.36 3.57
CA GLY A 188 5.53 -21.72 2.51
C GLY A 188 6.66 -20.72 2.30
N LEU A 189 6.35 -19.42 2.33
CA LEU A 189 7.37 -18.37 2.26
C LEU A 189 8.25 -18.34 3.52
N ALA A 190 7.67 -18.52 4.70
CA ALA A 190 8.40 -18.58 5.97
C ALA A 190 9.39 -19.75 6.01
N ALA A 191 9.00 -20.92 5.48
CA ALA A 191 9.88 -22.09 5.40
C ALA A 191 11.10 -21.86 4.47
N VAL A 192 10.96 -21.04 3.43
CA VAL A 192 12.10 -20.60 2.61
C VAL A 192 12.97 -19.64 3.40
N LEU A 193 12.38 -18.59 3.97
CA LEU A 193 13.10 -17.55 4.72
C LEU A 193 13.86 -18.10 5.93
N ALA A 194 13.35 -19.14 6.60
CA ALA A 194 14.01 -19.80 7.71
C ALA A 194 15.39 -20.41 7.35
N LYS A 195 15.61 -20.73 6.07
CA LYS A 195 16.90 -21.20 5.54
C LYS A 195 17.87 -20.04 5.24
N HIS A 196 17.36 -18.81 5.22
CA HIS A 196 18.09 -17.61 4.83
C HIS A 196 18.03 -16.52 5.93
N PRO A 197 18.64 -16.76 7.11
CA PRO A 197 18.52 -15.88 8.27
C PRO A 197 19.12 -14.48 8.07
N GLN A 198 19.84 -14.23 6.97
CA GLN A 198 20.33 -12.91 6.57
C GLN A 198 19.24 -12.04 5.92
N VAL A 199 18.09 -12.62 5.53
CA VAL A 199 17.00 -11.91 4.85
C VAL A 199 15.97 -11.43 5.86
N TYR A 200 15.73 -10.13 5.90
CA TYR A 200 14.68 -9.52 6.71
C TYR A 200 13.40 -9.39 5.90
N VAL A 201 12.25 -9.46 6.56
CA VAL A 201 10.94 -9.25 5.92
C VAL A 201 10.35 -7.91 6.37
N ILE A 202 10.11 -7.02 5.44
CA ILE A 202 9.34 -5.79 5.67
C ILE A 202 7.90 -6.11 5.27
N ALA A 203 7.07 -6.46 6.26
CA ALA A 203 5.68 -6.86 6.06
C ALA A 203 4.78 -5.62 6.13
N ASP A 204 4.38 -5.08 4.98
CA ASP A 204 3.44 -3.96 4.91
C ASP A 204 2.01 -4.48 5.00
N GLU A 205 1.43 -4.33 6.19
CA GLU A 205 0.10 -4.82 6.56
C GLU A 205 -0.91 -3.66 6.72
N ILE A 206 -0.68 -2.52 6.05
CA ILE A 206 -1.50 -1.31 6.19
C ILE A 206 -2.98 -1.51 5.87
N TYR A 207 -3.31 -2.56 5.12
CA TYR A 207 -4.68 -2.91 4.73
C TYR A 207 -5.28 -4.06 5.57
N GLU A 208 -4.67 -4.47 6.68
CA GLU A 208 -5.09 -5.65 7.45
C GLU A 208 -6.58 -5.68 7.82
N HIS A 209 -7.16 -4.52 8.18
CA HIS A 209 -8.58 -4.42 8.52
C HIS A 209 -9.51 -4.37 7.30
N ILE A 210 -8.96 -4.25 6.10
CA ILE A 210 -9.71 -4.26 4.85
C ILE A 210 -9.44 -5.59 4.15
N THR A 211 -9.87 -6.68 4.81
CA THR A 211 -9.87 -8.04 4.26
C THR A 211 -11.30 -8.57 4.23
N TYR A 212 -11.61 -9.37 3.20
CA TYR A 212 -12.97 -9.84 2.91
C TYR A 212 -13.14 -11.35 3.11
N SER A 213 -12.02 -12.07 3.24
CA SER A 213 -11.97 -13.51 3.44
C SER A 213 -11.37 -13.87 4.79
N GLY A 214 -12.16 -13.81 5.85
CA GLY A 214 -11.72 -14.22 7.18
C GLY A 214 -10.83 -13.18 7.89
N LYS A 215 -9.92 -13.66 8.72
CA LYS A 215 -8.99 -12.85 9.51
C LYS A 215 -7.71 -12.59 8.70
N HIS A 216 -7.10 -11.42 8.90
CA HIS A 216 -5.77 -11.13 8.37
C HIS A 216 -4.73 -12.09 8.97
N GLU A 217 -3.86 -12.61 8.13
CA GLU A 217 -2.73 -13.46 8.51
C GLU A 217 -1.42 -12.67 8.36
N SER A 218 -0.66 -12.54 9.45
CA SER A 218 0.64 -11.89 9.45
C SER A 218 1.75 -12.91 9.26
N ILE A 219 2.76 -12.60 8.44
CA ILE A 219 3.93 -13.47 8.31
C ILE A 219 4.78 -13.51 9.60
N ALA A 220 4.61 -12.53 10.49
CA ALA A 220 5.28 -12.51 11.81
C ALA A 220 4.77 -13.60 12.78
N GLN A 221 3.66 -14.29 12.45
CA GLN A 221 3.14 -15.39 13.28
C GLN A 221 4.00 -16.66 13.26
N PHE A 222 4.95 -16.79 12.33
CA PHE A 222 5.82 -17.96 12.18
C PHE A 222 7.07 -17.79 13.03
N PRO A 223 7.23 -18.60 14.12
CA PRO A 223 8.30 -18.39 15.10
C PRO A 223 9.71 -18.48 14.50
N GLU A 224 9.88 -19.32 13.47
CA GLU A 224 11.18 -19.56 12.82
C GLU A 224 11.77 -18.33 12.12
N ILE A 225 10.96 -17.32 11.82
CA ILE A 225 11.39 -16.07 11.17
C ILE A 225 10.98 -14.81 11.95
N HIS A 226 10.30 -14.96 13.08
CA HIS A 226 9.73 -13.82 13.83
C HIS A 226 10.75 -12.70 14.09
N ASP A 227 11.97 -13.08 14.47
CA ASP A 227 13.05 -12.13 14.76
C ASP A 227 13.65 -11.45 13.51
N ASN A 228 13.19 -11.86 12.32
CA ASN A 228 13.57 -11.25 11.04
C ASN A 228 12.44 -10.44 10.41
N VAL A 229 11.25 -10.41 11.03
CA VAL A 229 10.09 -9.68 10.47
C VAL A 229 9.95 -8.31 11.10
N ILE A 230 9.76 -7.32 10.27
CA ILE A 230 9.40 -5.94 10.63
C ILE A 230 8.00 -5.67 10.05
N ILE A 231 6.98 -5.67 10.91
CA ILE A 231 5.63 -5.28 10.54
C ILE A 231 5.62 -3.77 10.32
N VAL A 232 5.02 -3.33 9.22
CA VAL A 232 4.69 -1.94 8.95
C VAL A 232 3.17 -1.82 8.90
N ASN A 233 2.62 -0.89 9.68
CA ASN A 233 1.19 -0.65 9.71
C ASN A 233 0.88 0.80 10.11
N GLY A 234 -0.40 1.15 10.31
CA GLY A 234 -0.81 2.47 10.72
C GLY A 234 -2.30 2.71 10.62
N VAL A 235 -2.71 3.95 10.85
CA VAL A 235 -4.14 4.32 10.93
C VAL A 235 -4.72 4.82 9.59
N SER A 236 -3.90 4.94 8.56
CA SER A 236 -4.28 5.64 7.31
C SER A 236 -5.47 5.04 6.60
N LYS A 237 -5.60 3.70 6.57
CA LYS A 237 -6.59 3.01 5.72
C LYS A 237 -7.80 2.57 6.53
N ALA A 238 -7.60 1.81 7.60
CA ALA A 238 -8.68 1.29 8.43
C ALA A 238 -9.53 2.39 9.07
N TYR A 239 -8.92 3.53 9.41
CA TYR A 239 -9.59 4.61 10.14
C TYR A 239 -9.83 5.86 9.30
N ALA A 240 -9.65 5.79 7.98
CA ALA A 240 -9.77 6.95 7.08
C ALA A 240 -8.93 8.16 7.55
N MET A 241 -7.65 7.90 7.85
CA MET A 241 -6.73 8.87 8.47
C MET A 241 -5.49 9.12 7.60
N THR A 242 -5.62 9.13 6.28
CA THR A 242 -4.46 9.29 5.36
C THR A 242 -3.72 10.61 5.60
N GLY A 243 -4.45 11.70 5.82
CA GLY A 243 -3.91 13.05 6.07
C GLY A 243 -3.33 13.25 7.47
N TRP A 244 -3.63 12.37 8.45
CA TRP A 244 -3.12 12.48 9.83
C TRP A 244 -1.68 12.05 9.98
N ARG A 245 -1.16 11.27 9.05
CA ARG A 245 0.23 10.85 8.94
C ARG A 245 0.76 10.09 10.16
N ILE A 246 0.09 9.01 10.57
CA ILE A 246 0.58 8.09 11.62
C ILE A 246 0.66 6.68 11.06
N GLY A 247 1.86 6.10 11.15
CA GLY A 247 2.19 4.70 10.94
C GLY A 247 3.17 4.24 12.00
N PHE A 248 3.49 2.96 11.99
CA PHE A 248 4.45 2.40 12.91
C PHE A 248 5.20 1.20 12.29
N ILE A 249 6.31 0.84 12.92
CA ILE A 249 6.94 -0.48 12.79
C ILE A 249 6.82 -1.24 14.10
N ALA A 250 6.70 -2.57 13.98
CA ALA A 250 6.90 -3.51 15.09
C ALA A 250 7.90 -4.57 14.66
N GLY A 251 8.97 -4.78 15.42
CA GLY A 251 10.04 -5.70 15.04
C GLY A 251 11.18 -5.78 16.05
N PRO A 252 12.30 -6.38 15.69
CA PRO A 252 13.45 -6.53 16.59
C PRO A 252 13.91 -5.19 17.18
N GLU A 253 14.15 -5.14 18.48
CA GLU A 253 14.45 -3.91 19.20
C GLU A 253 15.68 -3.17 18.64
N TRP A 254 16.70 -3.89 18.15
CA TRP A 254 17.88 -3.28 17.58
C TRP A 254 17.59 -2.55 16.25
N ILE A 255 16.64 -3.08 15.43
CA ILE A 255 16.17 -2.40 14.20
C ILE A 255 15.36 -1.15 14.58
N VAL A 256 14.46 -1.27 15.56
CA VAL A 256 13.68 -0.14 16.07
C VAL A 256 14.60 0.98 16.59
N LYS A 257 15.67 0.63 17.32
CA LYS A 257 16.70 1.59 17.76
C LYS A 257 17.41 2.26 16.57
N ALA A 258 17.75 1.51 15.53
CA ALA A 258 18.38 2.04 14.32
C ALA A 258 17.43 3.01 13.57
N VAL A 259 16.16 2.61 13.40
CA VAL A 259 15.11 3.46 12.81
C VAL A 259 14.91 4.74 13.63
N ASN A 260 14.85 4.65 14.95
CA ASN A 260 14.74 5.82 15.84
C ASN A 260 15.94 6.75 15.71
N LYS A 261 17.15 6.21 15.57
CA LYS A 261 18.38 7.01 15.35
C LYS A 261 18.28 7.79 14.03
N LEU A 262 17.88 7.12 12.95
CA LEU A 262 17.66 7.75 11.64
C LEU A 262 16.57 8.83 11.72
N GLN A 263 15.40 8.48 12.22
CA GLN A 263 14.24 9.37 12.33
C GLN A 263 14.54 10.60 13.17
N GLY A 264 15.32 10.45 14.24
CA GLY A 264 15.76 11.54 15.11
C GLY A 264 16.60 12.60 14.41
N GLN A 265 17.34 12.22 13.34
CA GLN A 265 18.14 13.14 12.52
C GLN A 265 17.35 13.73 11.33
N TYR A 266 16.17 13.18 11.05
CA TYR A 266 15.43 13.44 9.82
C TYR A 266 14.15 14.25 10.06
N THR A 267 13.22 13.71 10.86
CA THR A 267 11.91 14.31 11.12
C THR A 267 11.56 14.46 12.61
N SER A 268 12.32 13.89 13.52
CA SER A 268 11.93 13.69 14.92
C SER A 268 10.65 12.82 15.06
N GLY A 269 9.91 12.97 16.18
CA GLY A 269 8.66 12.24 16.39
C GLY A 269 7.53 12.75 15.49
N PRO A 270 6.51 11.92 15.23
CA PRO A 270 5.33 12.36 14.48
C PRO A 270 4.49 13.37 15.25
N CYS A 271 3.58 14.04 14.55
CA CYS A 271 2.70 15.08 15.11
C CYS A 271 2.00 14.61 16.40
N SER A 272 2.15 15.38 17.47
CA SER A 272 1.64 15.06 18.82
C SER A 272 0.11 14.91 18.84
N VAL A 273 -0.62 15.79 18.17
CA VAL A 273 -2.09 15.74 18.07
C VAL A 273 -2.52 14.48 17.30
N SER A 274 -1.84 14.18 16.18
CA SER A 274 -2.13 12.96 15.40
C SER A 274 -1.84 11.67 16.18
N GLN A 275 -0.84 11.67 17.07
CA GLN A 275 -0.58 10.52 17.94
C GLN A 275 -1.72 10.29 18.93
N LYS A 276 -2.31 11.35 19.51
CA LYS A 276 -3.47 11.24 20.40
C LYS A 276 -4.72 10.75 19.67
N ALA A 277 -4.90 11.17 18.42
CA ALA A 277 -5.94 10.64 17.54
C ALA A 277 -5.73 9.15 17.23
N ALA A 278 -4.49 8.75 16.93
CA ALA A 278 -4.15 7.35 16.66
C ALA A 278 -4.30 6.45 17.91
N GLU A 279 -3.98 6.96 19.10
CA GLU A 279 -4.26 6.27 20.38
C GLU A 279 -5.76 5.98 20.49
N ALA A 280 -6.63 6.99 20.27
CA ALA A 280 -8.07 6.82 20.31
C ALA A 280 -8.59 5.87 19.21
N ALA A 281 -7.94 5.82 18.04
CA ALA A 281 -8.27 4.86 16.98
C ALA A 281 -8.07 3.41 17.44
N TYR A 282 -6.94 3.11 18.10
CA TYR A 282 -6.65 1.73 18.56
C TYR A 282 -7.39 1.34 19.85
N THR A 283 -7.72 2.30 20.70
CA THR A 283 -8.34 2.02 22.02
C THR A 283 -9.86 2.21 22.02
N GLY A 284 -10.40 2.88 21.02
CA GLY A 284 -11.83 3.16 20.90
C GLY A 284 -12.61 2.05 20.20
N THR A 285 -13.89 2.35 19.93
CA THR A 285 -14.77 1.41 19.20
C THR A 285 -14.26 1.13 17.79
N GLN A 286 -14.32 -0.14 17.40
CA GLN A 286 -13.96 -0.59 16.04
C GLN A 286 -15.18 -0.71 15.11
N THR A 287 -16.37 -0.36 15.58
CA THR A 287 -17.61 -0.40 14.77
C THR A 287 -17.48 0.37 13.45
N PRO A 288 -16.94 1.63 13.40
CA PRO A 288 -16.79 2.33 12.14
C PRO A 288 -15.82 1.64 11.16
N VAL A 289 -14.81 0.95 11.66
CA VAL A 289 -13.87 0.18 10.84
C VAL A 289 -14.58 -0.96 10.14
N GLU A 290 -15.42 -1.70 10.87
CA GLU A 290 -16.22 -2.80 10.32
C GLU A 290 -17.26 -2.30 9.32
N GLU A 291 -17.93 -1.17 9.59
CA GLU A 291 -18.88 -0.56 8.65
C GLU A 291 -18.19 -0.18 7.34
N MET A 292 -17.01 0.43 7.40
CA MET A 292 -16.20 0.75 6.22
C MET A 292 -15.74 -0.51 5.46
N ARG A 293 -15.31 -1.56 6.19
CA ARG A 293 -14.92 -2.83 5.59
C ARG A 293 -16.08 -3.47 4.82
N GLN A 294 -17.30 -3.48 5.40
CA GLN A 294 -18.50 -4.00 4.73
C GLN A 294 -18.84 -3.20 3.48
N ALA A 295 -18.73 -1.88 3.53
CA ALA A 295 -18.96 -1.02 2.38
C ALA A 295 -17.93 -1.30 1.26
N PHE A 296 -16.64 -1.46 1.60
CA PHE A 296 -15.61 -1.83 0.63
C PHE A 296 -15.85 -3.23 0.04
N GLN A 297 -16.30 -4.19 0.84
CA GLN A 297 -16.63 -5.53 0.32
C GLN A 297 -17.77 -5.47 -0.69
N ARG A 298 -18.85 -4.75 -0.40
CA ARG A 298 -19.97 -4.54 -1.32
C ARG A 298 -19.51 -3.87 -2.62
N ARG A 299 -18.68 -2.84 -2.52
CA ARG A 299 -18.12 -2.14 -3.68
C ARG A 299 -17.17 -3.01 -4.49
N ARG A 300 -16.38 -3.88 -3.84
CA ARG A 300 -15.57 -4.89 -4.50
C ARG A 300 -16.44 -5.80 -5.34
N ASP A 301 -17.52 -6.33 -4.77
CA ASP A 301 -18.43 -7.24 -5.48
C ASP A 301 -19.07 -6.54 -6.69
N LEU A 302 -19.46 -5.27 -6.53
CA LEU A 302 -20.02 -4.44 -7.60
C LEU A 302 -19.02 -4.21 -8.73
N ILE A 303 -17.82 -3.70 -8.43
CA ILE A 303 -16.83 -3.38 -9.48
C ILE A 303 -16.33 -4.64 -10.19
N VAL A 304 -16.13 -5.76 -9.47
CA VAL A 304 -15.73 -7.04 -10.07
C VAL A 304 -16.80 -7.54 -11.03
N LYS A 305 -18.08 -7.48 -10.63
CA LYS A 305 -19.20 -7.85 -11.52
C LYS A 305 -19.18 -7.02 -12.79
N LEU A 306 -19.11 -5.70 -12.68
CA LEU A 306 -19.14 -4.79 -13.83
C LEU A 306 -17.90 -4.94 -14.72
N ALA A 307 -16.72 -5.13 -14.13
CA ALA A 307 -15.48 -5.33 -14.88
C ALA A 307 -15.48 -6.62 -15.71
N LYS A 308 -16.07 -7.71 -15.19
CA LYS A 308 -16.24 -8.97 -15.91
C LYS A 308 -17.20 -8.87 -17.12
N GLU A 309 -18.04 -7.84 -17.17
CA GLU A 309 -18.91 -7.55 -18.33
C GLU A 309 -18.18 -6.79 -19.45
N ILE A 310 -16.92 -6.40 -19.25
CA ILE A 310 -16.12 -5.71 -20.26
C ILE A 310 -15.31 -6.74 -21.03
N PRO A 311 -15.62 -7.00 -22.33
CA PRO A 311 -14.84 -7.93 -23.15
C PRO A 311 -13.37 -7.45 -23.23
N GLY A 312 -12.44 -8.33 -22.93
CA GLY A 312 -11.01 -8.03 -23.00
C GLY A 312 -10.36 -7.70 -21.65
N PHE A 313 -11.11 -7.57 -20.56
CA PHE A 313 -10.56 -7.59 -19.22
C PHE A 313 -10.47 -9.01 -18.66
N GLU A 314 -9.31 -9.39 -18.14
CA GLU A 314 -9.19 -10.50 -17.18
C GLU A 314 -9.20 -9.94 -15.77
N VAL A 315 -10.07 -10.48 -14.92
CA VAL A 315 -10.35 -9.91 -13.59
C VAL A 315 -10.18 -10.97 -12.51
N ASN A 316 -9.26 -10.74 -11.57
CA ASN A 316 -9.20 -11.52 -10.34
C ASN A 316 -10.33 -11.12 -9.37
N ASN A 317 -10.45 -11.81 -8.24
CA ASN A 317 -11.38 -11.45 -7.17
C ASN A 317 -10.60 -10.95 -5.95
N PRO A 318 -10.38 -9.65 -5.79
CA PRO A 318 -9.62 -9.10 -4.68
C PRO A 318 -10.17 -9.54 -3.33
N GLN A 319 -9.31 -10.04 -2.44
CA GLN A 319 -9.70 -10.49 -1.11
C GLN A 319 -9.42 -9.45 -0.01
N GLY A 320 -8.82 -8.31 -0.39
CA GLY A 320 -8.55 -7.21 0.54
C GLY A 320 -8.24 -5.90 -0.16
N ALA A 321 -7.85 -4.89 0.61
CA ALA A 321 -7.65 -3.51 0.19
C ALA A 321 -8.90 -2.94 -0.53
N PHE A 322 -8.75 -1.96 -1.41
CA PHE A 322 -9.86 -1.39 -2.18
C PHE A 322 -9.45 -1.10 -3.63
N TYR A 323 -8.73 -2.06 -4.23
CA TYR A 323 -8.24 -1.96 -5.62
C TYR A 323 -8.69 -3.14 -6.45
N LEU A 324 -9.01 -2.86 -7.72
CA LEU A 324 -9.14 -3.82 -8.80
C LEU A 324 -7.97 -3.62 -9.76
N PHE A 325 -7.38 -4.72 -10.22
CA PHE A 325 -6.19 -4.70 -11.08
C PHE A 325 -6.36 -5.63 -12.28
N PRO A 326 -7.31 -5.34 -13.20
CA PRO A 326 -7.56 -6.19 -14.35
C PRO A 326 -6.40 -6.14 -15.33
N LYS A 327 -6.12 -7.30 -15.95
CA LYS A 327 -5.28 -7.41 -17.12
C LYS A 327 -6.04 -6.88 -18.34
N CYS A 328 -5.37 -6.10 -19.18
CA CYS A 328 -5.96 -5.32 -20.28
C CYS A 328 -5.16 -5.37 -21.59
N ASP A 329 -4.21 -6.28 -21.72
CA ASP A 329 -3.33 -6.42 -22.88
C ASP A 329 -4.06 -6.74 -24.20
N SER A 330 -5.30 -7.25 -24.12
CA SER A 330 -6.18 -7.47 -25.28
C SER A 330 -6.52 -6.19 -26.07
N PHE A 331 -6.30 -5.02 -25.46
CA PHE A 331 -6.51 -3.72 -26.10
C PHE A 331 -5.22 -3.18 -26.75
N PHE A 332 -4.08 -3.79 -26.53
CA PHE A 332 -2.81 -3.33 -27.11
C PHE A 332 -2.79 -3.57 -28.62
N GLY A 333 -2.25 -2.60 -29.36
CA GLY A 333 -2.28 -2.57 -30.82
C GLY A 333 -3.56 -2.02 -31.42
N LYS A 334 -4.59 -1.76 -30.60
CA LYS A 334 -5.84 -1.13 -31.08
C LYS A 334 -5.74 0.39 -31.07
N SER A 335 -6.64 1.04 -31.82
CA SER A 335 -6.70 2.49 -31.95
C SER A 335 -8.12 3.04 -31.99
N ALA A 336 -8.28 4.31 -31.63
CA ALA A 336 -9.50 5.11 -31.83
C ALA A 336 -9.10 6.50 -32.34
N GLY A 337 -9.38 6.79 -33.60
CA GLY A 337 -8.92 8.00 -34.26
C GLY A 337 -7.39 8.03 -34.37
N ASP A 338 -6.78 9.07 -33.85
CA ASP A 338 -5.32 9.28 -33.81
C ASP A 338 -4.64 8.67 -32.56
N ARG A 339 -5.39 8.01 -31.70
CA ARG A 339 -4.92 7.44 -30.44
C ARG A 339 -4.63 5.97 -30.58
N ASN A 340 -3.36 5.58 -30.37
CA ASN A 340 -2.90 4.20 -30.37
C ASN A 340 -2.69 3.70 -28.93
N ILE A 341 -3.12 2.50 -28.63
CA ILE A 341 -2.96 1.87 -27.32
C ILE A 341 -1.81 0.86 -27.41
N ASN A 342 -0.60 1.24 -27.00
CA ASN A 342 0.57 0.37 -27.06
C ASN A 342 0.83 -0.39 -25.76
N ASN A 343 0.30 0.12 -24.66
CA ASN A 343 0.51 -0.38 -23.29
C ASN A 343 -0.59 0.11 -22.35
N ALA A 344 -0.55 -0.33 -21.09
CA ALA A 344 -1.54 0.05 -20.09
C ALA A 344 -1.52 1.54 -19.70
N ASP A 345 -0.38 2.22 -19.84
CA ASP A 345 -0.28 3.66 -19.55
C ASP A 345 -1.01 4.47 -20.64
N ASP A 346 -0.85 4.08 -21.92
CA ASP A 346 -1.62 4.67 -23.03
C ASP A 346 -3.12 4.42 -22.82
N LEU A 347 -3.50 3.21 -22.40
CA LEU A 347 -4.89 2.88 -22.10
C LEU A 347 -5.44 3.73 -20.96
N ALA A 348 -4.69 3.92 -19.88
CA ALA A 348 -5.11 4.74 -18.76
C ALA A 348 -5.29 6.22 -19.16
N MET A 349 -4.42 6.76 -20.00
CA MET A 349 -4.56 8.09 -20.57
C MET A 349 -5.78 8.20 -21.50
N TYR A 350 -5.99 7.21 -22.35
CA TYR A 350 -7.17 7.14 -23.22
C TYR A 350 -8.47 7.14 -22.42
N LEU A 351 -8.55 6.33 -21.35
CA LEU A 351 -9.72 6.26 -20.48
C LEU A 351 -9.97 7.60 -19.75
N LEU A 352 -8.90 8.32 -19.39
CA LEU A 352 -9.03 9.65 -18.78
C LEU A 352 -9.60 10.67 -19.79
N GLU A 353 -9.07 10.70 -21.02
CA GLU A 353 -9.38 11.75 -21.99
C GLU A 353 -10.70 11.49 -22.76
N VAL A 354 -11.04 10.22 -23.00
CA VAL A 354 -12.24 9.84 -23.77
C VAL A 354 -13.37 9.38 -22.85
N GLY A 355 -13.03 8.56 -21.85
CA GLY A 355 -14.00 8.03 -20.88
C GLY A 355 -14.24 8.93 -19.69
N HIS A 356 -13.39 9.95 -19.47
CA HIS A 356 -13.39 10.81 -18.29
C HIS A 356 -13.32 10.01 -16.97
N VAL A 357 -12.55 8.92 -17.00
CA VAL A 357 -12.28 8.07 -15.83
C VAL A 357 -10.77 7.97 -15.62
N ALA A 358 -10.28 8.45 -14.47
CA ALA A 358 -8.87 8.35 -14.11
C ALA A 358 -8.60 6.99 -13.46
N CYS A 359 -7.68 6.22 -14.02
CA CYS A 359 -7.08 5.00 -13.46
C CYS A 359 -5.56 5.08 -13.61
N VAL A 360 -4.81 4.11 -13.12
CA VAL A 360 -3.32 4.13 -13.19
C VAL A 360 -2.82 2.95 -14.00
N GLY A 361 -1.98 3.19 -15.02
CA GLY A 361 -1.32 2.15 -15.80
C GLY A 361 -0.40 1.27 -14.94
N GLY A 362 -0.30 0.00 -15.31
CA GLY A 362 0.38 -1.03 -14.54
C GLY A 362 1.90 -1.01 -14.59
N THR A 363 2.49 -0.28 -15.55
CA THR A 363 3.96 -0.22 -15.73
C THR A 363 4.68 0.18 -14.45
N SER A 364 4.17 1.21 -13.76
CA SER A 364 4.76 1.69 -12.50
C SER A 364 4.56 0.75 -11.31
N PHE A 365 3.68 -0.25 -11.44
CA PHE A 365 3.48 -1.32 -10.46
C PHE A 365 4.26 -2.60 -10.82
N GLY A 366 5.03 -2.58 -11.92
CA GLY A 366 5.78 -3.74 -12.41
C GLY A 366 4.93 -4.75 -13.17
N SER A 367 3.76 -4.37 -13.68
CA SER A 367 2.82 -5.23 -14.43
C SER A 367 2.20 -4.45 -15.60
N PRO A 368 2.97 -4.25 -16.67
CA PRO A 368 2.61 -3.34 -17.78
C PRO A 368 1.36 -3.76 -18.55
N GLU A 369 0.86 -4.97 -18.36
CA GLU A 369 -0.35 -5.52 -18.96
C GLU A 369 -1.64 -5.21 -18.19
N CYS A 370 -1.55 -4.55 -17.02
CA CYS A 370 -2.68 -4.29 -16.13
C CYS A 370 -2.96 -2.80 -15.95
N ILE A 371 -4.15 -2.45 -15.44
CA ILE A 371 -4.49 -1.10 -14.93
C ILE A 371 -5.03 -1.20 -13.51
N ARG A 372 -4.73 -0.20 -12.65
CA ARG A 372 -5.29 -0.13 -11.30
C ARG A 372 -6.46 0.82 -11.22
N MET A 373 -7.57 0.34 -10.65
CA MET A 373 -8.75 1.10 -10.29
C MET A 373 -9.02 0.99 -8.79
N SER A 374 -9.18 2.12 -8.10
CA SER A 374 -9.63 2.16 -6.71
C SER A 374 -11.16 2.18 -6.66
N TYR A 375 -11.77 1.31 -5.85
CA TYR A 375 -13.21 1.35 -5.58
C TYR A 375 -13.55 2.02 -4.23
N ALA A 376 -12.61 2.82 -3.69
CA ALA A 376 -12.88 3.70 -2.55
C ALA A 376 -13.61 4.96 -3.03
N THR A 377 -14.84 4.79 -3.51
CA THR A 377 -15.76 5.85 -3.96
C THR A 377 -17.21 5.33 -3.84
N SER A 378 -18.22 6.17 -4.12
CA SER A 378 -19.62 5.75 -4.03
C SER A 378 -20.00 4.66 -5.05
N ASP A 379 -21.06 3.91 -4.76
CA ASP A 379 -21.59 2.87 -5.65
C ASP A 379 -22.00 3.48 -7.00
N GLU A 380 -22.60 4.70 -7.00
CA GLU A 380 -22.99 5.44 -8.21
C GLU A 380 -21.79 5.79 -9.08
N ASN A 381 -20.70 6.26 -8.46
CA ASN A 381 -19.46 6.55 -9.17
C ASN A 381 -18.84 5.29 -9.77
N ILE A 382 -18.90 4.14 -9.08
CA ILE A 382 -18.42 2.86 -9.61
C ILE A 382 -19.23 2.46 -10.84
N ILE A 383 -20.56 2.49 -10.76
CA ILE A 383 -21.46 2.13 -11.87
C ILE A 383 -21.18 3.01 -13.09
N GLU A 384 -21.15 4.32 -12.87
CA GLU A 384 -20.95 5.28 -13.96
C GLU A 384 -19.52 5.18 -14.56
N ALA A 385 -18.49 5.04 -13.74
CA ALA A 385 -17.12 4.85 -14.23
C ALA A 385 -17.01 3.60 -15.10
N MET A 386 -17.56 2.46 -14.66
CA MET A 386 -17.51 1.21 -15.42
C MET A 386 -18.32 1.29 -16.72
N ARG A 387 -19.45 2.01 -16.74
CA ARG A 387 -20.20 2.30 -17.95
C ARG A 387 -19.35 3.10 -18.95
N ARG A 388 -18.72 4.20 -18.49
CA ARG A 388 -17.86 5.05 -19.34
C ARG A 388 -16.64 4.28 -19.86
N ILE A 389 -16.01 3.47 -19.03
CA ILE A 389 -14.89 2.62 -19.44
C ILE A 389 -15.35 1.66 -20.56
N LYS A 390 -16.46 0.95 -20.38
CA LYS A 390 -17.01 0.02 -21.35
C LYS A 390 -17.31 0.70 -22.69
N GLU A 391 -17.90 1.88 -22.68
CA GLU A 391 -18.21 2.66 -23.89
C GLU A 391 -16.92 3.14 -24.58
N ALA A 392 -15.95 3.67 -23.84
CA ALA A 392 -14.68 4.11 -24.41
C ALA A 392 -13.92 2.94 -25.06
N LEU A 393 -13.86 1.79 -24.38
CA LEU A 393 -13.18 0.61 -24.91
C LEU A 393 -13.86 0.02 -26.15
N ALA A 394 -15.17 0.15 -26.29
CA ALA A 394 -15.92 -0.28 -27.48
C ALA A 394 -15.57 0.52 -28.75
N LEU A 395 -14.96 1.69 -28.63
CA LEU A 395 -14.51 2.51 -29.76
C LEU A 395 -13.16 2.04 -30.33
N LEU A 396 -12.40 1.23 -29.60
CA LEU A 396 -11.09 0.72 -30.00
C LEU A 396 -11.25 -0.38 -31.07
N LYS A 397 -10.54 -0.23 -32.19
CA LYS A 397 -10.54 -1.16 -33.35
C LYS A 397 -9.16 -1.74 -33.58
#